data_ed14e514d9b5934d007704bdbfd58e69
#
_entry.id   ed14e514d9b5934d007704bdbfd58e69
#
_cell.length_a   1.000
_cell.length_b   1.000
_cell.length_c   1.000
_cell.angle_alpha   90.00
_cell.angle_beta   90.00
_cell.angle_gamma   90.00
#
_symmetry.space_group_name_H-M   'P 1'
#
loop_
_entity.id
_entity.type
_entity.pdbx_description
1 polymer ?
#
loop_
_entity_poly.entity_id
_entity_poly.type
_entity_poly.pdbx_seq_one_letter_code
_entity_poly.pdbx_strand_id
1 'polypeptide(L)'
;MNNKIKSIILTGMFAVAISGCKKSFYDINQNPNEITEGSITSTLILPAALEQSGYWDAQGNGVGYDWLNKWMGYWSSSGSFAPVQEESTYNITSNFLTARWAATYNWLNDFHVIEQKATAEGNDFYAGIAKVMKAKGFQDLVDLYGNVPYSQAFNLKEFPTPKYDKGQDIYNDLQVKLDEAIAILETEPLPTGAATADIMYNGDRNLWIRFANTLKLRMLIRQSEVPGFNPATEIAKIIAKGGVLQSGESADVNPGYSNAENKQNPFYATNGFTVTGAEANTGDRANAFFLSILKSTSDPRLSRYFRPAAQPSNPADPYVGTVYGAAPDDAFNSNRTSGFGPGLIGSASQSQWVLTSVESLFLLAEAIARGWMPGDAETAYENAVRESFIWLG
;
A
#
# COMPACT_ATOMS: atom_id res chain seq x y z
N MET A 1 -4.06 17.53 -81.50
CA MET A 1 -3.31 17.94 -80.32
C MET A 1 -1.86 17.47 -80.56
N ASN A 2 -0.96 18.42 -80.58
CA ASN A 2 0.42 18.26 -81.04
C ASN A 2 1.19 17.31 -80.09
N ASN A 3 1.95 16.34 -80.61
CA ASN A 3 2.67 15.36 -79.77
C ASN A 3 3.56 16.00 -78.70
N LYS A 4 4.04 17.21 -78.90
CA LYS A 4 4.81 18.00 -77.91
C LYS A 4 3.95 18.43 -76.71
N ILE A 5 2.64 18.70 -76.90
CA ILE A 5 1.71 19.07 -75.83
C ILE A 5 1.34 17.84 -75.01
N LYS A 6 1.18 16.69 -75.64
CA LYS A 6 0.93 15.41 -74.93
C LYS A 6 2.11 15.01 -74.03
N SER A 7 3.35 15.22 -74.57
CA SER A 7 4.58 14.90 -73.79
C SER A 7 4.75 15.83 -72.56
N ILE A 8 4.43 17.12 -72.69
CA ILE A 8 4.51 18.11 -71.62
C ILE A 8 3.46 17.80 -70.50
N ILE A 9 2.24 17.44 -70.92
CA ILE A 9 1.16 17.04 -69.97
C ILE A 9 1.53 15.75 -69.23
N LEU A 10 2.11 14.74 -69.95
CA LEU A 10 2.52 13.48 -69.33
C LEU A 10 3.70 13.68 -68.36
N THR A 11 4.66 14.54 -68.71
CA THR A 11 5.80 14.85 -67.82
C THR A 11 5.35 15.66 -66.58
N GLY A 12 4.40 16.61 -66.78
CA GLY A 12 3.79 17.34 -65.66
C GLY A 12 3.01 16.47 -64.70
N MET A 13 2.22 15.48 -65.23
CA MET A 13 1.51 14.51 -64.37
C MET A 13 2.47 13.60 -63.61
N PHE A 14 3.61 13.21 -64.20
CA PHE A 14 4.59 12.38 -63.50
C PHE A 14 5.34 13.15 -62.41
N ALA A 15 5.59 14.45 -62.58
CA ALA A 15 6.23 15.31 -61.58
C ALA A 15 5.34 15.58 -60.37
N VAL A 16 4.00 15.65 -60.53
CA VAL A 16 3.05 15.83 -59.43
C VAL A 16 2.89 14.53 -58.61
N ALA A 17 3.07 13.36 -59.25
CA ALA A 17 2.96 12.05 -58.56
C ALA A 17 4.16 11.78 -57.59
N ILE A 18 5.30 12.46 -57.75
CA ILE A 18 6.48 12.26 -56.92
C ILE A 18 6.51 13.19 -55.68
N SER A 19 5.70 14.22 -55.63
CA SER A 19 5.69 15.20 -54.53
C SER A 19 4.73 14.83 -53.35
N GLY A 20 4.12 13.66 -53.39
CA GLY A 20 2.91 13.35 -52.62
C GLY A 20 3.05 12.53 -51.36
N CYS A 21 4.23 12.13 -50.89
CA CYS A 21 4.30 11.40 -49.63
C CYS A 21 5.53 11.81 -48.80
N LYS A 22 5.31 12.70 -47.85
CA LYS A 22 6.28 12.85 -46.76
C LYS A 22 6.28 11.52 -45.97
N LYS A 23 7.47 11.02 -45.61
CA LYS A 23 7.65 9.78 -44.85
C LYS A 23 6.80 9.74 -43.57
N SER A 24 6.48 10.91 -43.00
CA SER A 24 5.57 11.10 -41.86
C SER A 24 4.08 10.79 -42.14
N PHE A 25 3.65 10.67 -43.42
CA PHE A 25 2.27 10.35 -43.74
C PHE A 25 2.01 8.82 -43.62
N TYR A 26 3.05 8.00 -43.69
CA TYR A 26 2.95 6.55 -43.46
C TYR A 26 3.26 6.11 -42.05
N ASP A 27 3.59 7.05 -41.17
CA ASP A 27 3.90 6.78 -39.76
C ASP A 27 2.62 6.83 -38.90
N ILE A 28 1.58 6.15 -39.42
CA ILE A 28 0.29 5.96 -38.74
C ILE A 28 0.41 5.05 -37.50
N ASN A 29 1.57 4.43 -37.28
CA ASN A 29 1.82 3.59 -36.12
C ASN A 29 2.32 4.39 -34.89
N GLN A 30 2.59 5.68 -35.04
CA GLN A 30 2.84 6.56 -33.91
C GLN A 30 1.55 7.31 -33.57
N ASN A 31 0.84 6.82 -32.55
CA ASN A 31 -0.27 7.55 -31.98
C ASN A 31 0.28 8.83 -31.30
N PRO A 32 0.00 10.04 -31.79
CA PRO A 32 0.52 11.28 -31.17
C PRO A 32 -0.03 11.50 -29.75
N ASN A 33 -1.07 10.76 -29.35
CA ASN A 33 -1.63 10.75 -28.00
C ASN A 33 -1.12 9.56 -27.16
N GLU A 34 -0.26 8.73 -27.72
CA GLU A 34 0.35 7.64 -26.95
C GLU A 34 1.52 8.21 -26.14
N ILE A 35 1.46 7.97 -24.84
CA ILE A 35 2.56 8.34 -23.94
C ILE A 35 3.75 7.46 -24.31
N THR A 36 4.78 8.04 -24.92
CA THR A 36 6.01 7.30 -25.25
C THR A 36 6.84 7.09 -24.00
N GLU A 37 7.59 6.01 -23.94
CA GLU A 37 8.49 5.70 -22.82
C GLU A 37 9.44 6.87 -22.45
N GLY A 38 9.85 7.65 -23.44
CA GLY A 38 10.70 8.84 -23.26
C GLY A 38 9.97 10.06 -22.69
N SER A 39 8.63 10.12 -22.78
CA SER A 39 7.84 11.24 -22.24
C SER A 39 7.33 11.02 -20.81
N ILE A 40 7.45 9.80 -20.29
CA ILE A 40 7.10 9.45 -18.92
C ILE A 40 8.30 9.76 -18.01
N THR A 41 8.14 10.71 -17.08
CA THR A 41 9.17 11.06 -16.09
C THR A 41 8.88 10.40 -14.74
N SER A 42 9.93 10.32 -13.89
CA SER A 42 9.79 9.86 -12.50
C SER A 42 8.73 10.66 -11.73
N THR A 43 8.65 11.97 -11.97
CA THR A 43 7.64 12.86 -11.36
C THR A 43 6.21 12.48 -11.73
N LEU A 44 5.96 12.00 -12.96
CA LEU A 44 4.61 11.61 -13.41
C LEU A 44 4.19 10.23 -12.91
N ILE A 45 5.13 9.31 -12.70
CA ILE A 45 4.83 7.95 -12.24
C ILE A 45 4.60 7.93 -10.72
N LEU A 46 5.35 8.73 -9.95
CA LEU A 46 5.41 8.65 -8.49
C LEU A 46 4.04 8.71 -7.80
N PRO A 47 3.12 9.63 -8.12
CA PRO A 47 1.82 9.70 -7.45
C PRO A 47 1.01 8.39 -7.61
N ALA A 48 0.98 7.84 -8.82
CA ALA A 48 0.25 6.61 -9.11
C ALA A 48 0.88 5.40 -8.40
N ALA A 49 2.21 5.30 -8.39
CA ALA A 49 2.90 4.22 -7.68
C ALA A 49 2.66 4.27 -6.16
N LEU A 50 2.69 5.47 -5.57
CA LEU A 50 2.37 5.67 -4.15
C LEU A 50 0.91 5.29 -3.87
N GLU A 51 -0.03 5.71 -4.70
CA GLU A 51 -1.45 5.34 -4.55
C GLU A 51 -1.63 3.81 -4.59
N GLN A 52 -1.04 3.14 -5.58
CA GLN A 52 -1.15 1.69 -5.74
C GLN A 52 -0.61 0.92 -4.53
N SER A 53 0.42 1.40 -3.85
CA SER A 53 0.95 0.75 -2.66
C SER A 53 -0.07 0.68 -1.50
N GLY A 54 -0.92 1.68 -1.35
CA GLY A 54 -2.02 1.68 -0.37
C GLY A 54 -3.31 1.05 -0.91
N TYR A 55 -3.58 1.20 -2.21
CA TYR A 55 -4.78 0.65 -2.86
C TYR A 55 -4.91 -0.85 -2.64
N TRP A 56 -3.86 -1.61 -2.91
CA TRP A 56 -3.89 -3.06 -2.80
C TRP A 56 -3.99 -3.56 -1.36
N ASP A 57 -3.49 -2.81 -0.38
CA ASP A 57 -3.64 -3.13 1.04
C ASP A 57 -5.10 -3.03 1.52
N ALA A 58 -5.89 -2.16 0.87
CA ALA A 58 -7.29 -1.90 1.20
C ALA A 58 -8.30 -2.86 0.53
N GLN A 59 -7.86 -3.66 -0.45
CA GLN A 59 -8.76 -4.56 -1.17
C GLN A 59 -9.18 -5.76 -0.30
N GLY A 60 -10.36 -6.32 -0.60
CA GLY A 60 -10.83 -7.57 -0.01
C GLY A 60 -10.44 -8.81 -0.82
N ASN A 61 -11.07 -9.94 -0.48
CA ASN A 61 -10.98 -11.20 -1.23
C ASN A 61 -9.56 -11.75 -1.39
N GLY A 62 -8.73 -11.67 -0.35
CA GLY A 62 -7.40 -12.25 -0.33
C GLY A 62 -6.35 -11.45 -1.11
N VAL A 63 -6.65 -10.22 -1.51
CA VAL A 63 -5.67 -9.31 -2.11
C VAL A 63 -5.07 -8.38 -1.04
N GLY A 64 -5.90 -7.76 -0.21
CA GLY A 64 -5.48 -6.95 0.93
C GLY A 64 -5.24 -7.79 2.19
N TYR A 65 -5.43 -7.15 3.35
CA TYR A 65 -5.20 -7.75 4.66
C TYR A 65 -6.49 -8.10 5.42
N ASP A 66 -7.64 -8.21 4.73
CA ASP A 66 -8.94 -8.55 5.34
C ASP A 66 -8.91 -9.92 6.05
N TRP A 67 -8.24 -10.91 5.48
CA TRP A 67 -8.07 -12.24 6.07
C TRP A 67 -7.30 -12.21 7.40
N LEU A 68 -6.27 -11.35 7.55
CA LEU A 68 -5.56 -11.18 8.82
C LEU A 68 -6.47 -10.63 9.92
N ASN A 69 -7.34 -9.67 9.60
CA ASN A 69 -8.32 -9.15 10.55
C ASN A 69 -9.30 -10.23 11.02
N LYS A 70 -9.65 -11.18 10.15
CA LYS A 70 -10.47 -12.34 10.50
C LYS A 70 -9.71 -13.32 11.39
N TRP A 71 -8.48 -13.66 11.04
CA TRP A 71 -7.64 -14.57 11.84
C TRP A 71 -7.26 -14.01 13.22
N MET A 72 -7.05 -12.69 13.29
CA MET A 72 -6.81 -12.00 14.56
C MET A 72 -8.08 -11.79 15.40
N GLY A 73 -9.25 -12.20 14.89
CA GLY A 73 -10.51 -12.12 15.61
C GLY A 73 -11.10 -10.70 15.69
N TYR A 74 -10.67 -9.77 14.82
CA TYR A 74 -11.27 -8.44 14.74
C TYR A 74 -12.53 -8.43 13.88
N TRP A 75 -12.51 -9.13 12.75
CA TRP A 75 -13.59 -9.22 11.79
C TRP A 75 -14.13 -10.64 11.67
N SER A 76 -15.32 -10.75 11.12
CA SER A 76 -15.99 -12.02 10.84
C SER A 76 -16.92 -11.86 9.65
N SER A 77 -17.42 -12.97 9.10
CA SER A 77 -18.46 -12.93 8.07
C SER A 77 -19.81 -12.69 8.70
N SER A 78 -20.67 -11.87 8.06
CA SER A 78 -22.09 -11.78 8.44
C SER A 78 -22.79 -13.13 8.20
N GLY A 79 -23.88 -13.37 8.91
CA GLY A 79 -24.71 -14.56 8.69
C GLY A 79 -25.39 -14.64 7.33
N SER A 80 -25.29 -13.58 6.50
CA SER A 80 -25.76 -13.60 5.11
C SER A 80 -24.88 -14.39 4.15
N PHE A 81 -23.62 -14.67 4.53
CA PHE A 81 -22.63 -15.27 3.66
C PHE A 81 -21.90 -16.43 4.35
N ALA A 82 -21.59 -17.46 3.60
CA ALA A 82 -20.67 -18.49 4.06
C ALA A 82 -19.25 -17.90 4.17
N PRO A 83 -18.49 -18.23 5.23
CA PRO A 83 -17.10 -17.83 5.32
C PRO A 83 -16.27 -18.48 4.21
N VAL A 84 -15.21 -17.81 3.80
CA VAL A 84 -14.24 -18.37 2.83
C VAL A 84 -13.64 -19.63 3.43
N GLN A 85 -13.84 -20.78 2.78
CA GLN A 85 -13.48 -22.10 3.34
C GLN A 85 -11.98 -22.22 3.60
N GLU A 86 -11.15 -21.74 2.66
CA GLU A 86 -9.69 -21.80 2.79
C GLU A 86 -9.19 -21.05 4.02
N GLU A 87 -9.69 -19.83 4.24
CA GLU A 87 -9.34 -19.00 5.38
C GLU A 87 -9.93 -19.53 6.70
N SER A 88 -11.21 -19.89 6.71
CA SER A 88 -11.94 -20.28 7.93
C SER A 88 -11.56 -21.65 8.46
N THR A 89 -11.06 -22.54 7.61
CA THR A 89 -10.62 -23.89 7.99
C THR A 89 -9.12 -24.04 8.13
N TYR A 90 -8.35 -22.99 7.80
CA TYR A 90 -6.88 -23.02 7.69
C TYR A 90 -6.35 -24.11 6.73
N ASN A 91 -7.19 -24.55 5.79
CA ASN A 91 -6.78 -25.49 4.75
C ASN A 91 -6.22 -24.72 3.56
N ILE A 92 -5.02 -24.14 3.76
CA ILE A 92 -4.38 -23.25 2.83
C ILE A 92 -3.85 -24.02 1.62
N THR A 93 -4.25 -23.58 0.43
CA THR A 93 -3.82 -24.14 -0.85
C THR A 93 -2.74 -23.29 -1.52
N SER A 94 -2.17 -23.80 -2.62
CA SER A 94 -1.19 -23.04 -3.41
C SER A 94 -1.78 -21.80 -4.11
N ASN A 95 -3.10 -21.65 -4.11
CA ASN A 95 -3.77 -20.49 -4.71
C ASN A 95 -3.96 -19.33 -3.70
N PHE A 96 -3.77 -19.60 -2.41
CA PHE A 96 -3.93 -18.58 -1.37
C PHE A 96 -2.97 -17.41 -1.59
N LEU A 97 -3.49 -16.19 -1.59
CA LEU A 97 -2.77 -14.93 -1.78
C LEU A 97 -1.99 -14.78 -3.11
N THR A 98 -2.28 -15.60 -4.15
CA THR A 98 -1.62 -15.43 -5.46
C THR A 98 -1.91 -14.06 -6.09
N ALA A 99 -3.11 -13.50 -5.88
CA ALA A 99 -3.46 -12.16 -6.33
C ALA A 99 -2.64 -11.09 -5.60
N ARG A 100 -2.38 -11.26 -4.30
CA ARG A 100 -1.52 -10.38 -3.51
C ARG A 100 -0.08 -10.39 -4.02
N TRP A 101 0.46 -11.58 -4.31
CA TRP A 101 1.78 -11.73 -4.93
C TRP A 101 1.90 -10.90 -6.21
N ALA A 102 0.98 -11.11 -7.14
CA ALA A 102 0.99 -10.41 -8.43
C ALA A 102 0.85 -8.88 -8.25
N ALA A 103 -0.09 -8.43 -7.41
CA ALA A 103 -0.29 -7.02 -7.12
C ALA A 103 0.96 -6.37 -6.54
N THR A 104 1.63 -7.04 -5.59
CA THR A 104 2.84 -6.50 -4.95
C THR A 104 3.99 -6.36 -5.95
N TYR A 105 4.26 -7.36 -6.79
CA TYR A 105 5.29 -7.25 -7.81
C TYR A 105 4.97 -6.19 -8.87
N ASN A 106 3.69 -5.97 -9.21
CA ASN A 106 3.30 -4.94 -10.15
C ASN A 106 3.66 -3.54 -9.65
N TRP A 107 3.21 -3.15 -8.46
CA TRP A 107 3.56 -1.82 -7.95
C TRP A 107 5.04 -1.68 -7.55
N LEU A 108 5.71 -2.77 -7.16
CA LEU A 108 7.17 -2.78 -6.98
C LEU A 108 7.92 -2.48 -8.29
N ASN A 109 7.41 -2.96 -9.43
CA ASN A 109 7.98 -2.65 -10.74
C ASN A 109 7.86 -1.16 -11.06
N ASP A 110 6.77 -0.50 -10.68
CA ASP A 110 6.64 0.95 -10.86
C ASP A 110 7.73 1.71 -10.09
N PHE A 111 7.99 1.33 -8.84
CA PHE A 111 9.11 1.91 -8.08
C PHE A 111 10.48 1.54 -8.62
N HIS A 112 10.64 0.36 -9.22
CA HIS A 112 11.88 0.02 -9.92
C HIS A 112 12.11 0.94 -11.12
N VAL A 113 11.09 1.23 -11.91
CA VAL A 113 11.14 2.18 -13.04
C VAL A 113 11.41 3.61 -12.54
N ILE A 114 10.75 4.04 -11.44
CA ILE A 114 10.99 5.35 -10.84
C ILE A 114 12.44 5.50 -10.43
N GLU A 115 13.02 4.52 -9.73
CA GLU A 115 14.42 4.56 -9.30
C GLU A 115 15.37 4.77 -10.49
N GLN A 116 15.19 3.99 -11.57
CA GLN A 116 16.04 4.11 -12.76
C GLN A 116 15.87 5.47 -13.46
N LYS A 117 14.62 5.92 -13.67
CA LYS A 117 14.32 7.19 -14.33
C LYS A 117 14.77 8.39 -13.51
N ALA A 118 14.52 8.38 -12.21
CA ALA A 118 14.89 9.47 -11.32
C ALA A 118 16.42 9.70 -11.33
N THR A 119 17.20 8.64 -11.27
CA THR A 119 18.66 8.74 -11.38
C THR A 119 19.08 9.26 -12.75
N ALA A 120 18.49 8.80 -13.84
CA ALA A 120 18.80 9.27 -15.18
C ALA A 120 18.39 10.74 -15.42
N GLU A 121 17.37 11.23 -14.71
CA GLU A 121 16.84 12.59 -14.78
C GLU A 121 17.54 13.56 -13.82
N GLY A 122 18.39 13.08 -12.90
CA GLY A 122 18.99 13.89 -11.83
C GLY A 122 18.00 14.28 -10.73
N ASN A 123 16.95 13.51 -10.54
CA ASN A 123 15.91 13.67 -9.51
C ASN A 123 16.08 12.63 -8.39
N ASP A 124 17.30 12.45 -7.90
CA ASP A 124 17.67 11.34 -7.01
C ASP A 124 16.83 11.29 -5.70
N PHE A 125 16.23 12.40 -5.27
CA PHE A 125 15.25 12.39 -4.18
C PHE A 125 14.13 11.37 -4.41
N TYR A 126 13.60 11.26 -5.65
CA TYR A 126 12.59 10.25 -5.97
C TYR A 126 13.18 8.83 -6.04
N ALA A 127 14.46 8.67 -6.37
CA ALA A 127 15.13 7.37 -6.26
C ALA A 127 15.22 6.94 -4.79
N GLY A 128 15.46 7.87 -3.87
CA GLY A 128 15.38 7.62 -2.42
C GLY A 128 14.01 7.13 -1.98
N ILE A 129 12.93 7.82 -2.40
CA ILE A 129 11.54 7.38 -2.15
C ILE A 129 11.29 5.97 -2.72
N ALA A 130 11.70 5.73 -3.96
CA ALA A 130 11.52 4.44 -4.61
C ALA A 130 12.20 3.29 -3.85
N LYS A 131 13.42 3.51 -3.34
CA LYS A 131 14.14 2.54 -2.51
C LYS A 131 13.37 2.23 -1.21
N VAL A 132 12.83 3.24 -0.52
CA VAL A 132 12.01 3.05 0.69
C VAL A 132 10.79 2.19 0.38
N MET A 133 10.05 2.52 -0.67
CA MET A 133 8.85 1.80 -1.06
C MET A 133 9.14 0.37 -1.54
N LYS A 134 10.24 0.18 -2.28
CA LYS A 134 10.70 -1.17 -2.64
C LYS A 134 11.03 -2.00 -1.40
N ALA A 135 11.68 -1.40 -0.41
CA ALA A 135 11.96 -2.09 0.85
C ALA A 135 10.67 -2.50 1.58
N LYS A 136 9.66 -1.62 1.64
CA LYS A 136 8.33 -1.96 2.19
C LYS A 136 7.72 -3.17 1.48
N GLY A 137 7.66 -3.16 0.16
CA GLY A 137 7.01 -4.23 -0.58
C GLY A 137 7.74 -5.57 -0.54
N PHE A 138 9.07 -5.56 -0.60
CA PHE A 138 9.84 -6.80 -0.43
C PHE A 138 9.80 -7.33 0.99
N GLN A 139 9.72 -6.46 2.01
CA GLN A 139 9.45 -6.90 3.37
C GLN A 139 8.11 -7.63 3.46
N ASP A 140 7.03 -7.06 2.89
CA ASP A 140 5.71 -7.69 2.87
C ASP A 140 5.74 -9.05 2.14
N LEU A 141 6.45 -9.15 1.02
CA LEU A 141 6.61 -10.42 0.30
C LEU A 141 7.34 -11.47 1.13
N VAL A 142 8.44 -11.10 1.80
CA VAL A 142 9.19 -12.03 2.66
C VAL A 142 8.35 -12.47 3.85
N ASP A 143 7.60 -11.55 4.47
CA ASP A 143 6.75 -11.87 5.62
C ASP A 143 5.61 -12.85 5.28
N LEU A 144 5.08 -12.77 4.06
CA LEU A 144 3.97 -13.61 3.62
C LEU A 144 4.43 -14.93 2.99
N TYR A 145 5.54 -14.91 2.23
CA TYR A 145 5.93 -16.05 1.39
C TYR A 145 7.31 -16.63 1.73
N GLY A 146 8.08 -15.98 2.60
CA GLY A 146 9.43 -16.42 2.94
C GLY A 146 10.46 -16.11 1.86
N ASN A 147 10.91 -17.12 1.13
CA ASN A 147 11.85 -16.92 0.02
C ASN A 147 11.08 -16.43 -1.23
N VAL A 148 11.58 -15.37 -1.88
CA VAL A 148 10.93 -14.75 -3.04
C VAL A 148 11.97 -14.32 -4.08
N PRO A 149 11.62 -14.16 -5.36
CA PRO A 149 12.47 -13.50 -6.35
C PRO A 149 12.79 -12.06 -5.93
N TYR A 150 14.06 -11.75 -5.69
CA TYR A 150 14.52 -10.43 -5.27
C TYR A 150 15.67 -9.90 -6.13
N SER A 151 16.83 -10.53 -6.08
CA SER A 151 18.06 -10.04 -6.74
C SER A 151 17.99 -10.05 -8.26
N GLN A 152 17.13 -10.87 -8.84
CA GLN A 152 16.89 -11.00 -10.28
C GLN A 152 15.50 -10.47 -10.69
N ALA A 153 14.73 -9.91 -9.76
CA ALA A 153 13.42 -9.34 -10.06
C ALA A 153 13.55 -8.16 -11.03
N PHE A 154 12.51 -7.93 -11.83
CA PHE A 154 12.37 -6.83 -12.80
C PHE A 154 13.38 -6.83 -13.96
N ASN A 155 14.20 -7.84 -14.11
CA ASN A 155 15.11 -8.02 -15.24
C ASN A 155 14.76 -9.30 -16.03
N LEU A 156 13.54 -9.34 -16.57
CA LEU A 156 13.02 -10.50 -17.32
C LEU A 156 13.79 -10.79 -18.60
N LYS A 157 14.50 -9.80 -19.15
CA LYS A 157 15.31 -9.99 -20.35
C LYS A 157 16.51 -10.91 -20.08
N GLU A 158 17.16 -10.75 -18.94
CA GLU A 158 18.31 -11.53 -18.54
C GLU A 158 17.88 -12.77 -17.72
N PHE A 159 16.85 -12.59 -16.86
CA PHE A 159 16.36 -13.62 -15.95
C PHE A 159 14.86 -13.88 -16.18
N PRO A 160 14.46 -14.58 -17.25
CA PRO A 160 13.04 -14.88 -17.53
C PRO A 160 12.40 -15.78 -16.46
N THR A 161 13.22 -16.51 -15.72
CA THR A 161 12.85 -17.33 -14.56
C THR A 161 13.74 -16.93 -13.37
N PRO A 162 13.45 -15.83 -12.68
CA PRO A 162 14.29 -15.34 -11.61
C PRO A 162 14.34 -16.35 -10.45
N LYS A 163 15.53 -16.49 -9.84
CA LYS A 163 15.69 -17.36 -8.66
C LYS A 163 14.98 -16.79 -7.45
N TYR A 164 14.63 -17.68 -6.53
CA TYR A 164 14.16 -17.32 -5.19
C TYR A 164 15.39 -17.06 -4.28
N ASP A 165 15.47 -15.87 -3.72
CA ASP A 165 16.46 -15.52 -2.72
C ASP A 165 15.93 -15.85 -1.33
N LYS A 166 16.83 -16.13 -0.38
CA LYS A 166 16.44 -16.45 0.99
C LYS A 166 15.91 -15.21 1.70
N GLY A 167 14.80 -15.34 2.42
CA GLY A 167 14.18 -14.23 3.15
C GLY A 167 15.15 -13.50 4.08
N GLN A 168 16.04 -14.21 4.75
CA GLN A 168 17.07 -13.57 5.60
C GLN A 168 18.07 -12.73 4.82
N ASP A 169 18.52 -13.22 3.66
CA ASP A 169 19.47 -12.47 2.80
C ASP A 169 18.79 -11.20 2.26
N ILE A 170 17.50 -11.31 1.89
CA ILE A 170 16.69 -10.16 1.48
C ILE A 170 16.58 -9.15 2.63
N TYR A 171 16.23 -9.58 3.84
CA TYR A 171 16.11 -8.69 5.00
C TYR A 171 17.41 -7.93 5.29
N ASN A 172 18.56 -8.63 5.18
CA ASN A 172 19.87 -8.01 5.35
C ASN A 172 20.14 -6.94 4.28
N ASP A 173 19.83 -7.23 3.02
CA ASP A 173 20.02 -6.26 1.93
C ASP A 173 19.03 -5.08 2.03
N LEU A 174 17.79 -5.32 2.46
CA LEU A 174 16.81 -4.25 2.67
C LEU A 174 17.26 -3.24 3.72
N GLN A 175 17.97 -3.65 4.78
CA GLN A 175 18.58 -2.72 5.75
C GLN A 175 19.59 -1.81 5.05
N VAL A 176 20.43 -2.37 4.18
CA VAL A 176 21.42 -1.60 3.39
C VAL A 176 20.71 -0.66 2.41
N LYS A 177 19.68 -1.13 1.71
CA LYS A 177 18.89 -0.31 0.77
C LYS A 177 18.20 0.86 1.45
N LEU A 178 17.72 0.68 2.68
CA LEU A 178 17.14 1.77 3.47
C LEU A 178 18.23 2.75 3.95
N ASP A 179 19.44 2.31 4.28
CA ASP A 179 20.55 3.22 4.59
C ASP A 179 20.95 4.06 3.37
N GLU A 180 21.02 3.44 2.17
CA GLU A 180 21.22 4.15 0.91
C GLU A 180 20.13 5.18 0.65
N ALA A 181 18.85 4.79 0.85
CA ALA A 181 17.69 5.68 0.67
C ALA A 181 17.77 6.90 1.62
N ILE A 182 18.07 6.67 2.89
CA ILE A 182 18.23 7.73 3.89
C ILE A 182 19.34 8.70 3.49
N ALA A 183 20.50 8.20 3.04
CA ALA A 183 21.60 9.05 2.61
C ALA A 183 21.21 9.94 1.41
N ILE A 184 20.46 9.40 0.44
CA ILE A 184 19.94 10.15 -0.70
C ILE A 184 18.94 11.21 -0.23
N LEU A 185 17.97 10.81 0.59
CA LEU A 185 16.92 11.71 1.10
C LEU A 185 17.49 12.88 1.92
N GLU A 186 18.61 12.66 2.64
CA GLU A 186 19.28 13.72 3.42
C GLU A 186 19.98 14.77 2.52
N THR A 187 20.57 14.35 1.44
CA THR A 187 21.54 15.18 0.69
C THR A 187 20.98 15.74 -0.60
N GLU A 188 20.11 14.99 -1.29
CA GLU A 188 19.67 15.38 -2.62
C GLU A 188 18.65 16.53 -2.58
N PRO A 189 18.71 17.47 -3.54
CA PRO A 189 17.75 18.56 -3.61
C PRO A 189 16.33 18.04 -3.90
N LEU A 190 15.32 18.77 -3.45
CA LEU A 190 13.93 18.47 -3.80
C LEU A 190 13.70 18.82 -5.28
N PRO A 191 13.21 17.86 -6.09
CA PRO A 191 12.84 18.15 -7.47
C PRO A 191 11.71 19.21 -7.55
N THR A 192 11.67 19.95 -8.64
CA THR A 192 10.55 20.85 -8.92
C THR A 192 9.26 20.05 -8.96
N GLY A 193 8.24 20.48 -8.21
CA GLY A 193 6.95 19.79 -8.12
C GLY A 193 6.92 18.62 -7.13
N ALA A 194 7.98 18.41 -6.33
CA ALA A 194 8.04 17.33 -5.35
C ALA A 194 6.84 17.34 -4.40
N ALA A 195 6.43 18.49 -3.91
CA ALA A 195 5.28 18.63 -3.02
C ALA A 195 3.94 18.17 -3.64
N THR A 196 3.83 18.16 -4.96
CA THR A 196 2.62 17.70 -5.67
C THR A 196 2.73 16.24 -6.08
N ALA A 197 3.93 15.79 -6.49
CA ALA A 197 4.16 14.42 -6.93
C ALA A 197 4.22 13.43 -5.76
N ASP A 198 4.77 13.86 -4.62
CA ASP A 198 4.78 13.07 -3.39
C ASP A 198 3.45 13.25 -2.63
N ILE A 199 2.48 12.42 -2.95
CA ILE A 199 1.15 12.40 -2.33
C ILE A 199 1.11 11.78 -0.93
N MET A 200 2.27 11.37 -0.40
CA MET A 200 2.39 10.82 0.94
C MET A 200 2.87 11.88 1.95
N TYR A 201 3.98 12.53 1.68
CA TYR A 201 4.61 13.48 2.61
C TYR A 201 4.89 14.84 2.00
N ASN A 202 4.40 15.12 0.80
CA ASN A 202 4.56 16.42 0.13
C ASN A 202 6.03 16.89 0.01
N GLY A 203 6.95 15.96 -0.13
CA GLY A 203 8.40 16.24 -0.22
C GLY A 203 9.07 16.40 1.15
N ASP A 204 8.41 16.12 2.26
CA ASP A 204 9.06 16.16 3.58
C ASP A 204 10.03 14.99 3.75
N ARG A 205 11.33 15.32 3.59
CA ARG A 205 12.41 14.33 3.71
C ARG A 205 12.54 13.71 5.09
N ASN A 206 12.20 14.46 6.15
CA ASN A 206 12.32 13.96 7.52
C ASN A 206 11.27 12.87 7.79
N LEU A 207 10.06 13.02 7.26
CA LEU A 207 9.03 12.00 7.34
C LEU A 207 9.41 10.76 6.53
N TRP A 208 9.98 10.92 5.34
CA TRP A 208 10.51 9.79 4.55
C TRP A 208 11.63 9.05 5.28
N ILE A 209 12.56 9.76 5.92
CA ILE A 209 13.65 9.16 6.71
C ILE A 209 13.10 8.41 7.92
N ARG A 210 12.12 8.99 8.66
CA ARG A 210 11.47 8.30 9.78
C ARG A 210 10.67 7.10 9.33
N PHE A 211 10.02 7.16 8.17
CA PHE A 211 9.34 6.01 7.60
C PHE A 211 10.33 4.88 7.24
N ALA A 212 11.45 5.21 6.59
CA ALA A 212 12.52 4.25 6.33
C ALA A 212 13.05 3.61 7.63
N ASN A 213 13.27 4.40 8.67
CA ASN A 213 13.68 3.92 9.99
C ASN A 213 12.62 3.04 10.65
N THR A 214 11.33 3.34 10.47
CA THR A 214 10.22 2.50 10.98
C THR A 214 10.23 1.12 10.31
N LEU A 215 10.45 1.07 8.99
CA LEU A 215 10.61 -0.18 8.26
C LEU A 215 11.84 -0.96 8.74
N LYS A 216 12.97 -0.27 8.98
CA LYS A 216 14.16 -0.88 9.57
C LYS A 216 13.84 -1.51 10.93
N LEU A 217 13.22 -0.75 11.82
CA LEU A 217 12.86 -1.23 13.15
C LEU A 217 11.91 -2.42 13.09
N ARG A 218 10.89 -2.38 12.21
CA ARG A 218 9.95 -3.49 12.01
C ARG A 218 10.66 -4.78 11.61
N MET A 219 11.63 -4.70 10.68
CA MET A 219 12.45 -5.87 10.29
C MET A 219 13.32 -6.38 11.43
N LEU A 220 13.88 -5.51 12.27
CA LEU A 220 14.69 -5.92 13.42
C LEU A 220 13.83 -6.65 14.46
N ILE A 221 12.66 -6.12 14.78
CA ILE A 221 11.74 -6.75 15.74
C ILE A 221 11.30 -8.13 15.27
N ARG A 222 10.98 -8.29 13.97
CA ARG A 222 10.60 -9.60 13.41
C ARG A 222 11.70 -10.65 13.45
N GLN A 223 12.95 -10.24 13.59
CA GLN A 223 14.10 -11.13 13.74
C GLN A 223 14.55 -11.32 15.19
N SER A 224 13.85 -10.74 16.16
CA SER A 224 14.25 -10.72 17.57
C SER A 224 14.51 -12.08 18.19
N GLU A 225 13.83 -13.11 17.70
CA GLU A 225 13.94 -14.49 18.21
C GLU A 225 14.91 -15.36 17.38
N VAL A 226 15.58 -14.78 16.38
CA VAL A 226 16.60 -15.51 15.61
C VAL A 226 17.84 -15.71 16.48
N PRO A 227 18.34 -16.95 16.64
CA PRO A 227 19.50 -17.23 17.49
C PRO A 227 20.72 -16.39 17.10
N GLY A 228 21.30 -15.68 18.07
CA GLY A 228 22.48 -14.83 17.84
C GLY A 228 22.20 -13.49 17.15
N PHE A 229 20.94 -13.14 16.92
CA PHE A 229 20.57 -11.86 16.33
C PHE A 229 20.98 -10.69 17.25
N ASN A 230 21.65 -9.69 16.68
CA ASN A 230 22.05 -8.50 17.41
C ASN A 230 21.69 -7.23 16.61
N PRO A 231 20.69 -6.46 17.04
CA PRO A 231 20.21 -5.27 16.33
C PRO A 231 21.03 -4.00 16.64
N ALA A 232 22.01 -4.02 17.56
CA ALA A 232 22.61 -2.83 18.16
C ALA A 232 23.14 -1.83 17.12
N THR A 233 23.79 -2.30 16.07
CA THR A 233 24.34 -1.44 15.01
C THR A 233 23.25 -0.72 14.25
N GLU A 234 22.18 -1.43 13.86
CA GLU A 234 21.07 -0.84 13.10
C GLU A 234 20.23 0.08 13.98
N ILE A 235 20.02 -0.27 15.23
CA ILE A 235 19.34 0.60 16.21
C ILE A 235 20.10 1.92 16.41
N ALA A 236 21.45 1.86 16.51
CA ALA A 236 22.26 3.08 16.61
C ALA A 236 22.07 4.00 15.38
N LYS A 237 21.99 3.42 14.17
CA LYS A 237 21.71 4.19 12.95
C LYS A 237 20.31 4.82 12.98
N ILE A 238 19.28 4.07 13.36
CA ILE A 238 17.90 4.58 13.49
C ILE A 238 17.85 5.80 14.44
N ILE A 239 18.48 5.69 15.60
CA ILE A 239 18.54 6.79 16.58
C ILE A 239 19.27 8.00 15.98
N ALA A 240 20.43 7.79 15.36
CA ALA A 240 21.23 8.85 14.77
C ALA A 240 20.53 9.58 13.60
N LYS A 241 19.58 8.92 12.93
CA LYS A 241 18.84 9.43 11.79
C LYS A 241 17.41 9.90 12.14
N GLY A 242 17.16 10.34 13.38
CA GLY A 242 15.93 11.00 13.79
C GLY A 242 14.81 10.08 14.26
N GLY A 243 15.11 8.79 14.49
CA GLY A 243 14.14 7.83 15.03
C GLY A 243 13.09 7.40 14.00
N VAL A 244 11.97 6.90 14.53
CA VAL A 244 10.83 6.37 13.76
C VAL A 244 9.68 7.38 13.66
N LEU A 245 8.64 7.08 12.89
CA LEU A 245 7.41 7.88 12.80
C LEU A 245 6.77 8.06 14.19
N GLN A 246 6.34 9.27 14.48
CA GLN A 246 5.74 9.67 15.75
C GLN A 246 4.22 9.84 15.63
N SER A 247 3.56 10.27 16.73
CA SER A 247 2.12 10.55 16.74
C SER A 247 1.73 11.50 15.59
N GLY A 248 0.72 11.11 14.81
CA GLY A 248 0.22 11.86 13.67
C GLY A 248 1.08 11.79 12.40
N GLU A 249 2.17 11.02 12.40
CA GLU A 249 3.09 10.90 11.26
C GLU A 249 2.87 9.60 10.45
N SER A 250 1.63 9.13 10.29
CA SER A 250 1.35 7.96 9.46
C SER A 250 1.86 8.12 8.03
N ALA A 251 2.31 7.02 7.43
CA ALA A 251 2.55 6.96 5.99
C ALA A 251 1.21 6.74 5.28
N ASP A 252 0.59 7.85 4.88
CA ASP A 252 -0.73 7.88 4.27
C ASP A 252 -0.67 8.52 2.89
N VAL A 253 -1.39 7.98 1.91
CA VAL A 253 -1.46 8.53 0.56
C VAL A 253 -2.84 9.15 0.28
N ASN A 254 -2.85 10.31 -0.39
CA ASN A 254 -4.08 10.96 -0.83
C ASN A 254 -3.88 11.69 -2.17
N PRO A 255 -4.25 11.07 -3.30
CA PRO A 255 -4.18 11.72 -4.61
C PRO A 255 -5.31 12.75 -4.85
N GLY A 256 -6.13 13.05 -3.84
CA GLY A 256 -7.34 13.86 -3.94
C GLY A 256 -8.61 12.99 -3.99
N TYR A 257 -8.70 12.00 -3.13
CA TYR A 257 -9.91 11.17 -3.01
C TYR A 257 -11.16 12.03 -2.79
N SER A 258 -12.28 11.62 -3.35
CA SER A 258 -13.55 12.34 -3.28
C SER A 258 -14.73 11.38 -3.41
N ASN A 259 -15.93 11.81 -2.99
CA ASN A 259 -17.14 10.98 -3.13
C ASN A 259 -17.66 11.01 -4.58
N ALA A 260 -16.87 10.48 -5.51
CA ALA A 260 -17.22 10.30 -6.91
C ALA A 260 -16.82 8.88 -7.37
N GLU A 261 -17.45 8.43 -8.46
CA GLU A 261 -17.19 7.09 -9.01
C GLU A 261 -15.70 6.91 -9.34
N ASN A 262 -15.11 5.81 -8.86
CA ASN A 262 -13.70 5.46 -8.99
C ASN A 262 -12.71 6.49 -8.40
N LYS A 263 -13.18 7.36 -7.49
CA LYS A 263 -12.35 8.38 -6.83
C LYS A 263 -12.44 8.35 -5.30
N GLN A 264 -13.19 7.43 -4.73
CA GLN A 264 -13.25 7.28 -3.28
C GLN A 264 -11.94 6.69 -2.75
N ASN A 265 -11.63 7.00 -1.48
CA ASN A 265 -10.57 6.26 -0.77
C ASN A 265 -10.79 4.75 -0.93
N PRO A 266 -9.75 3.94 -1.23
CA PRO A 266 -9.91 2.52 -1.53
C PRO A 266 -10.54 1.71 -0.39
N PHE A 267 -10.13 1.96 0.86
CA PHE A 267 -10.71 1.27 2.01
C PHE A 267 -12.18 1.66 2.23
N TYR A 268 -12.50 2.94 2.06
CA TYR A 268 -13.89 3.42 2.14
C TYR A 268 -14.75 2.85 1.00
N ALA A 269 -14.25 2.81 -0.21
CA ALA A 269 -14.95 2.24 -1.36
C ALA A 269 -15.23 0.73 -1.19
N THR A 270 -14.29 0.01 -0.56
CA THR A 270 -14.42 -1.43 -0.30
C THR A 270 -15.32 -1.72 0.90
N ASN A 271 -15.20 -0.96 2.00
CA ASN A 271 -15.77 -1.31 3.29
C ASN A 271 -16.80 -0.31 3.84
N GLY A 272 -16.92 0.87 3.23
CA GLY A 272 -17.82 1.94 3.64
C GLY A 272 -19.11 1.98 2.83
N PHE A 273 -19.27 3.05 2.07
CA PHE A 273 -20.48 3.30 1.29
C PHE A 273 -20.14 3.66 -0.16
N THR A 274 -21.00 3.22 -1.07
CA THR A 274 -20.95 3.61 -2.47
C THR A 274 -21.24 5.11 -2.62
N VAL A 275 -20.98 5.67 -3.79
CA VAL A 275 -21.30 7.08 -4.10
C VAL A 275 -22.79 7.39 -3.96
N THR A 276 -23.68 6.40 -4.01
CA THR A 276 -25.13 6.54 -3.82
C THR A 276 -25.58 6.34 -2.38
N GLY A 277 -24.63 6.06 -1.45
CA GLY A 277 -24.91 5.88 -0.03
C GLY A 277 -25.33 4.46 0.37
N ALA A 278 -25.34 3.49 -0.55
CA ALA A 278 -25.54 2.09 -0.19
C ALA A 278 -24.27 1.53 0.49
N GLU A 279 -24.44 0.58 1.41
CA GLU A 279 -23.30 -0.11 2.04
C GLU A 279 -22.50 -0.90 1.00
N ALA A 280 -21.19 -0.67 0.93
CA ALA A 280 -20.31 -1.32 -0.05
C ALA A 280 -19.98 -2.76 0.35
N ASN A 281 -19.79 -3.02 1.65
CA ASN A 281 -19.48 -4.35 2.18
C ASN A 281 -20.55 -4.80 3.18
N THR A 282 -21.34 -5.78 2.78
CA THR A 282 -22.32 -6.45 3.65
C THR A 282 -21.85 -7.82 4.16
N GLY A 283 -20.66 -8.25 3.70
CA GLY A 283 -20.05 -9.53 4.05
C GLY A 283 -19.25 -9.50 5.34
N ASP A 284 -18.35 -8.52 5.49
CA ASP A 284 -17.50 -8.42 6.67
C ASP A 284 -18.20 -7.62 7.79
N ARG A 285 -18.07 -8.13 9.01
CA ARG A 285 -18.72 -7.61 10.22
C ARG A 285 -17.77 -7.71 11.43
N ALA A 286 -18.19 -7.10 12.51
CA ALA A 286 -17.50 -7.23 13.79
C ALA A 286 -17.41 -8.70 14.22
N ASN A 287 -16.25 -9.11 14.74
CA ASN A 287 -16.10 -10.39 15.40
C ASN A 287 -16.63 -10.33 16.84
N ALA A 288 -17.41 -11.33 17.25
CA ALA A 288 -17.98 -11.42 18.60
C ALA A 288 -16.89 -11.42 19.69
N PHE A 289 -15.73 -12.01 19.43
CA PHE A 289 -14.59 -12.03 20.37
C PHE A 289 -14.07 -10.61 20.62
N PHE A 290 -13.74 -9.87 19.58
CA PHE A 290 -13.24 -8.49 19.73
C PHE A 290 -14.27 -7.56 20.38
N LEU A 291 -15.55 -7.68 19.97
CA LEU A 291 -16.64 -6.94 20.62
C LEU A 291 -16.72 -7.26 22.11
N SER A 292 -16.54 -8.53 22.51
CA SER A 292 -16.59 -8.91 23.93
C SER A 292 -15.48 -8.24 24.74
N ILE A 293 -14.28 -8.11 24.17
CA ILE A 293 -13.15 -7.39 24.80
C ILE A 293 -13.51 -5.91 24.97
N LEU A 294 -13.90 -5.24 23.89
CA LEU A 294 -14.24 -3.81 23.92
C LEU A 294 -15.39 -3.49 24.89
N LYS A 295 -16.40 -4.36 24.97
CA LYS A 295 -17.53 -4.21 25.89
C LYS A 295 -17.13 -4.46 27.35
N SER A 296 -16.36 -5.52 27.62
CA SER A 296 -15.97 -5.90 29.00
C SER A 296 -15.06 -4.86 29.65
N THR A 297 -14.27 -4.16 28.84
CA THR A 297 -13.37 -3.08 29.28
C THR A 297 -14.00 -1.68 29.18
N SER A 298 -15.26 -1.59 28.70
CA SER A 298 -15.93 -0.31 28.39
C SER A 298 -15.09 0.59 27.49
N ASP A 299 -14.38 -0.02 26.52
CA ASP A 299 -13.47 0.69 25.63
C ASP A 299 -14.24 1.64 24.70
N PRO A 300 -14.01 2.96 24.75
CA PRO A 300 -14.74 3.93 23.92
C PRO A 300 -14.46 3.77 22.44
N ARG A 301 -13.36 3.10 22.03
CA ARG A 301 -13.04 2.81 20.62
C ARG A 301 -14.05 1.86 19.98
N LEU A 302 -14.93 1.18 20.76
CA LEU A 302 -15.99 0.35 20.24
C LEU A 302 -16.82 1.08 19.17
N SER A 303 -17.28 2.29 19.47
CA SER A 303 -18.10 3.09 18.53
C SER A 303 -17.29 3.70 17.37
N ARG A 304 -15.96 3.65 17.44
CA ARG A 304 -15.06 4.10 16.38
C ARG A 304 -14.71 2.96 15.42
N TYR A 305 -14.50 1.74 15.95
CA TYR A 305 -14.27 0.55 15.13
C TYR A 305 -15.51 0.06 14.42
N PHE A 306 -16.67 0.10 15.13
CA PHE A 306 -17.90 -0.48 14.63
C PHE A 306 -19.07 0.51 14.79
N ARG A 307 -20.05 0.39 13.90
CA ARG A 307 -21.33 1.05 14.03
C ARG A 307 -22.36 0.09 14.62
N PRO A 308 -23.42 0.60 15.27
CA PRO A 308 -24.56 -0.22 15.66
C PRO A 308 -25.12 -1.01 14.47
N ALA A 309 -25.60 -2.22 14.72
CA ALA A 309 -26.38 -2.97 13.73
C ALA A 309 -27.63 -2.16 13.33
N ALA A 310 -28.02 -2.21 12.06
CA ALA A 310 -29.17 -1.48 11.58
C ALA A 310 -30.50 -2.00 12.19
N GLN A 311 -30.57 -3.30 12.48
CA GLN A 311 -31.73 -3.99 13.07
C GLN A 311 -31.25 -4.93 14.19
N PRO A 312 -30.72 -4.40 15.30
CA PRO A 312 -30.22 -5.25 16.39
C PRO A 312 -31.40 -6.01 17.04
N SER A 313 -31.15 -7.27 17.41
CA SER A 313 -32.14 -8.07 18.16
C SER A 313 -32.37 -7.53 19.58
N ASN A 314 -31.39 -6.82 20.14
CA ASN A 314 -31.50 -6.09 21.40
C ASN A 314 -31.13 -4.61 21.19
N PRO A 315 -32.07 -3.67 21.12
CA PRO A 315 -31.79 -2.24 20.97
C PRO A 315 -30.96 -1.62 22.11
N ALA A 316 -30.95 -2.23 23.29
CA ALA A 316 -30.15 -1.77 24.44
C ALA A 316 -28.67 -2.15 24.30
N ASP A 317 -28.36 -3.16 23.49
CA ASP A 317 -27.00 -3.53 23.12
C ASP A 317 -26.91 -3.72 21.59
N PRO A 318 -26.77 -2.62 20.83
CA PRO A 318 -26.91 -2.64 19.38
C PRO A 318 -25.62 -3.12 18.66
N TYR A 319 -24.53 -3.37 19.36
CA TYR A 319 -23.29 -3.87 18.77
C TYR A 319 -23.30 -5.40 18.78
N VAL A 320 -23.43 -5.98 17.60
CA VAL A 320 -23.59 -7.42 17.40
C VAL A 320 -22.50 -7.94 16.47
N GLY A 321 -21.75 -8.94 16.91
CA GLY A 321 -20.71 -9.63 16.13
C GLY A 321 -21.06 -11.09 15.87
N THR A 322 -20.35 -11.68 14.94
CA THR A 322 -20.43 -13.11 14.60
C THR A 322 -19.14 -13.84 14.99
N VAL A 323 -19.24 -15.14 15.08
CA VAL A 323 -18.05 -16.01 15.26
C VAL A 323 -17.51 -16.37 13.87
N TYR A 324 -16.22 -16.12 13.64
CA TYR A 324 -15.62 -16.43 12.35
C TYR A 324 -15.63 -17.94 12.10
N GLY A 325 -15.99 -18.34 10.90
CA GLY A 325 -16.18 -19.76 10.52
C GLY A 325 -17.57 -20.33 10.82
N ALA A 326 -18.46 -19.58 11.49
CA ALA A 326 -19.84 -20.02 11.69
C ALA A 326 -20.60 -20.15 10.36
N ALA A 327 -21.53 -21.12 10.32
CA ALA A 327 -22.42 -21.26 9.18
C ALA A 327 -23.35 -20.02 9.03
N PRO A 328 -23.86 -19.74 7.83
CA PRO A 328 -24.84 -18.68 7.62
C PRO A 328 -26.06 -18.85 8.54
N ASP A 329 -26.52 -17.74 9.11
CA ASP A 329 -27.68 -17.67 10.00
C ASP A 329 -28.37 -16.30 9.88
N ASP A 330 -29.65 -16.30 9.52
CA ASP A 330 -30.43 -15.07 9.36
C ASP A 330 -30.57 -14.25 10.66
N ALA A 331 -30.39 -14.88 11.81
CA ALA A 331 -30.35 -14.19 13.09
C ALA A 331 -29.16 -13.22 13.19
N PHE A 332 -28.11 -13.45 12.39
CA PHE A 332 -26.90 -12.66 12.29
C PHE A 332 -26.64 -12.11 10.88
N ASN A 333 -27.71 -11.90 10.10
CA ASN A 333 -27.56 -11.32 8.75
C ASN A 333 -26.90 -9.92 8.80
N SER A 334 -26.56 -9.37 7.66
CA SER A 334 -25.81 -8.10 7.56
C SER A 334 -26.52 -6.90 8.21
N ASN A 335 -27.86 -6.88 8.30
CA ASN A 335 -28.61 -5.82 8.98
C ASN A 335 -28.60 -5.98 10.51
N ARG A 336 -28.42 -7.19 10.99
CA ARG A 336 -28.45 -7.54 12.42
C ARG A 336 -27.07 -7.57 13.07
N THR A 337 -26.03 -7.33 12.29
CA THR A 337 -24.62 -7.34 12.73
C THR A 337 -23.94 -6.00 12.48
N SER A 338 -22.94 -5.68 13.29
CA SER A 338 -22.23 -4.41 13.25
C SER A 338 -21.21 -4.36 12.12
N GLY A 339 -21.36 -3.39 11.22
CA GLY A 339 -20.39 -3.03 10.20
C GLY A 339 -19.33 -2.07 10.73
N PHE A 340 -18.44 -1.63 9.85
CA PHE A 340 -17.33 -0.75 10.18
C PHE A 340 -17.80 0.62 10.68
N GLY A 341 -17.10 1.16 11.66
CA GLY A 341 -17.39 2.43 12.30
C GLY A 341 -16.60 3.60 11.71
N PRO A 342 -16.93 4.83 12.14
CA PRO A 342 -16.41 6.05 11.56
C PRO A 342 -14.92 6.26 11.80
N GLY A 343 -14.27 5.54 12.72
CA GLY A 343 -12.82 5.59 12.88
C GLY A 343 -12.06 4.90 11.76
N LEU A 344 -12.72 3.96 11.05
CA LEU A 344 -12.15 3.26 9.90
C LEU A 344 -12.68 3.78 8.56
N ILE A 345 -13.96 4.13 8.50
CA ILE A 345 -14.65 4.62 7.30
C ILE A 345 -15.17 6.05 7.52
N GLY A 346 -14.27 6.97 7.87
CA GLY A 346 -14.61 8.36 8.21
C GLY A 346 -15.21 9.14 7.04
N SER A 347 -14.61 9.04 5.87
CA SER A 347 -15.11 9.70 4.64
C SER A 347 -14.53 9.08 3.38
N ALA A 348 -15.22 9.31 2.26
CA ALA A 348 -14.75 8.93 0.93
C ALA A 348 -13.45 9.66 0.50
N SER A 349 -13.12 10.77 1.16
CA SER A 349 -11.93 11.60 0.89
C SER A 349 -10.80 11.39 1.91
N GLN A 350 -10.96 10.46 2.86
CA GLN A 350 -9.88 10.14 3.81
C GLN A 350 -8.63 9.63 3.10
N SER A 351 -7.46 9.81 3.73
CA SER A 351 -6.21 9.23 3.23
C SER A 351 -6.20 7.71 3.35
N GLN A 352 -5.47 7.03 2.45
CA GLN A 352 -5.27 5.60 2.50
C GLN A 352 -3.98 5.27 3.23
N TRP A 353 -4.06 4.39 4.21
CA TRP A 353 -2.93 3.98 5.04
C TRP A 353 -1.97 3.06 4.28
N VAL A 354 -0.69 3.28 4.48
CA VAL A 354 0.40 2.40 4.05
C VAL A 354 1.13 1.82 5.27
N LEU A 355 1.35 2.68 6.29
CA LEU A 355 1.81 2.29 7.62
C LEU A 355 1.37 3.35 8.64
N THR A 356 0.70 2.93 9.72
CA THR A 356 0.14 3.86 10.68
C THR A 356 1.15 4.29 11.75
N SER A 357 1.00 5.51 12.26
CA SER A 357 1.71 5.99 13.46
C SER A 357 1.50 5.08 14.67
N VAL A 358 0.33 4.46 14.78
CA VAL A 358 0.01 3.47 15.82
C VAL A 358 0.97 2.30 15.76
N GLU A 359 1.16 1.68 14.57
CA GLU A 359 2.11 0.57 14.40
C GLU A 359 3.53 1.03 14.77
N SER A 360 3.96 2.20 14.27
CA SER A 360 5.30 2.73 14.56
C SER A 360 5.55 2.90 16.05
N LEU A 361 4.58 3.44 16.79
CA LEU A 361 4.74 3.66 18.23
C LEU A 361 4.70 2.36 19.04
N PHE A 362 3.93 1.34 18.62
CA PHE A 362 4.01 0.01 19.24
C PHE A 362 5.35 -0.69 18.96
N LEU A 363 5.90 -0.56 17.74
CA LEU A 363 7.25 -1.05 17.43
C LEU A 363 8.31 -0.35 18.28
N LEU A 364 8.20 0.97 18.49
CA LEU A 364 9.07 1.74 19.38
C LEU A 364 8.96 1.26 20.82
N ALA A 365 7.75 1.08 21.33
CA ALA A 365 7.51 0.61 22.70
C ALA A 365 8.12 -0.78 22.91
N GLU A 366 7.98 -1.70 21.94
CA GLU A 366 8.60 -3.02 21.99
C GLU A 366 10.13 -2.94 21.96
N ALA A 367 10.71 -2.08 21.10
CA ALA A 367 12.17 -1.89 21.06
C ALA A 367 12.73 -1.34 22.39
N ILE A 368 12.01 -0.45 23.05
CA ILE A 368 12.38 0.08 24.37
C ILE A 368 12.24 -1.03 25.44
N ALA A 369 11.15 -1.78 25.43
CA ALA A 369 10.94 -2.89 26.37
C ALA A 369 11.99 -4.01 26.23
N ARG A 370 12.52 -4.23 25.02
CA ARG A 370 13.64 -5.14 24.74
C ARG A 370 15.01 -4.54 25.16
N GLY A 371 15.07 -3.30 25.60
CA GLY A 371 16.31 -2.59 25.93
C GLY A 371 17.16 -2.22 24.71
N TRP A 372 16.58 -2.18 23.51
CA TRP A 372 17.29 -1.81 22.27
C TRP A 372 17.36 -0.30 22.07
N MET A 373 16.32 0.41 22.51
CA MET A 373 16.24 1.86 22.42
C MET A 373 16.12 2.49 23.81
N PRO A 374 16.63 3.73 24.00
CA PRO A 374 16.48 4.43 25.26
C PRO A 374 15.03 4.87 25.47
N GLY A 375 14.59 4.85 26.72
CA GLY A 375 13.25 5.32 27.13
C GLY A 375 12.67 4.48 28.25
N ASP A 376 11.49 4.88 28.68
CA ASP A 376 10.67 4.14 29.63
C ASP A 376 9.61 3.32 28.88
N ALA A 377 9.60 2.02 29.09
CA ALA A 377 8.78 1.09 28.31
C ALA A 377 7.28 1.27 28.61
N GLU A 378 6.89 1.58 29.85
CA GLU A 378 5.51 1.82 30.23
C GLU A 378 4.99 3.09 29.56
N THR A 379 5.74 4.18 29.66
CA THR A 379 5.39 5.45 28.99
C THR A 379 5.29 5.27 27.47
N ALA A 380 6.21 4.55 26.85
CA ALA A 380 6.18 4.30 25.40
C ALA A 380 4.93 3.48 24.97
N TYR A 381 4.59 2.47 25.75
CA TYR A 381 3.39 1.67 25.53
C TYR A 381 2.11 2.51 25.70
N GLU A 382 2.01 3.31 26.77
CA GLU A 382 0.87 4.21 26.99
C GLU A 382 0.71 5.23 25.86
N ASN A 383 1.82 5.76 25.33
CA ASN A 383 1.78 6.66 24.18
C ASN A 383 1.28 5.96 22.92
N ALA A 384 1.69 4.71 22.65
CA ALA A 384 1.18 3.91 21.54
C ALA A 384 -0.32 3.62 21.69
N VAL A 385 -0.77 3.29 22.90
CA VAL A 385 -2.20 3.11 23.19
C VAL A 385 -2.95 4.42 22.94
N ARG A 386 -2.46 5.55 23.47
CA ARG A 386 -3.07 6.89 23.28
C ARG A 386 -3.18 7.24 21.80
N GLU A 387 -2.12 6.96 21.02
CA GLU A 387 -2.13 7.17 19.58
C GLU A 387 -3.27 6.39 18.89
N SER A 388 -3.56 5.17 19.34
CA SER A 388 -4.66 4.38 18.77
C SER A 388 -6.05 5.01 18.99
N PHE A 389 -6.22 5.82 20.04
CA PHE A 389 -7.44 6.63 20.24
C PHE A 389 -7.44 7.85 19.32
N ILE A 390 -6.32 8.56 19.23
CA ILE A 390 -6.16 9.76 18.40
C ILE A 390 -6.38 9.39 16.93
N TRP A 391 -5.77 8.29 16.48
CA TRP A 391 -5.85 7.83 15.09
C TRP A 391 -7.28 7.45 14.66
N LEU A 392 -8.07 6.90 15.59
CA LEU A 392 -9.48 6.57 15.34
C LEU A 392 -10.42 7.78 15.41
N GLY A 393 -10.00 8.93 15.95
CA GLY A 393 -10.75 10.18 16.08
C GLY A 393 -11.59 10.24 17.36
#